data_fafde185ce08474416e2172848077fc7
#
_entry.id   fafde185ce08474416e2172848077fc7
#
_cell.length_a   1.000
_cell.length_b   1.000
_cell.length_c   1.000
_cell.angle_alpha   90.00
_cell.angle_beta   90.00
_cell.angle_gamma   90.00
#
_symmetry.space_group_name_H-M   'P 1'
#
loop_
_entity.id
_entity.type
_entity.pdbx_description
1 polymer ?
#
loop_
_entity_poly.entity_id
_entity_poly.type
_entity_poly.pdbx_seq_one_letter_code
_entity_poly.pdbx_strand_id
1 'polypeptide(L)'
;MSKLYRIEIDVVLEDRMRSKVIQAAREHYKNSDGAWTEEDGQMVRIAAEEFVADTRTAFLELTEAGFRTALPGVEPQAFRCGIENSIAPEYTQRAGRHCRVRTVGP
;
A
#
# COMPACT_ATOMS: atom_id res chain seq x y z
N MET A 1 15.68 17.44 -16.32
CA MET A 1 16.25 16.56 -15.29
C MET A 1 15.17 15.99 -14.40
N SER A 2 15.30 14.75 -14.05
CA SER A 2 14.36 14.09 -13.13
C SER A 2 14.85 14.19 -11.70
N LYS A 3 13.91 14.30 -10.78
CA LYS A 3 14.19 14.26 -9.35
C LYS A 3 13.37 13.15 -8.72
N LEU A 4 13.93 12.50 -7.72
CA LEU A 4 13.22 11.49 -6.94
C LEU A 4 12.61 12.17 -5.71
N TYR A 5 11.31 12.03 -5.57
CA TYR A 5 10.58 12.47 -4.37
C TYR A 5 10.15 11.24 -3.57
N ARG A 6 10.38 11.29 -2.27
CA ARG A 6 9.92 10.24 -1.35
C ARG A 6 8.81 10.80 -0.47
N ILE A 7 7.69 10.10 -0.46
CA ILE A 7 6.53 10.48 0.34
C ILE A 7 6.38 9.44 1.44
N GLU A 8 6.31 9.90 2.68
CA GLU A 8 6.10 9.03 3.84
C GLU A 8 4.76 9.37 4.48
N ILE A 9 3.94 8.38 4.73
CA ILE A 9 2.64 8.53 5.37
C ILE A 9 2.59 7.57 6.55
N ASP A 10 2.34 8.12 7.73
CA ASP A 10 2.18 7.33 8.94
C ASP A 10 0.70 7.18 9.26
N VAL A 11 0.25 5.95 9.43
CA VAL A 11 -1.16 5.65 9.68
C VAL A 11 -1.26 4.82 10.95
N VAL A 12 -2.11 5.25 11.87
CA VAL A 12 -2.48 4.45 13.03
C VAL A 12 -3.80 3.75 12.73
N LEU A 13 -3.76 2.42 12.76
CA LEU A 13 -4.93 1.61 12.46
C LEU A 13 -5.42 0.92 13.73
N GLU A 14 -6.67 1.17 14.08
CA GLU A 14 -7.32 0.45 15.18
C GLU A 14 -7.57 -1.00 14.79
N ASP A 15 -7.43 -1.92 15.73
CA ASP A 15 -7.58 -3.35 15.47
C ASP A 15 -8.92 -3.69 14.80
N ARG A 16 -10.00 -3.02 15.19
CA ARG A 16 -11.34 -3.23 14.61
C ARG A 16 -11.41 -2.90 13.13
N MET A 17 -10.48 -2.09 12.62
CA MET A 17 -10.48 -1.67 11.21
C MET A 17 -9.65 -2.58 10.32
N ARG A 18 -8.87 -3.50 10.90
CA ARG A 18 -7.96 -4.34 10.13
C ARG A 18 -8.68 -5.19 9.09
N SER A 19 -9.76 -5.85 9.50
CA SER A 19 -10.52 -6.68 8.56
C SER A 19 -11.16 -5.86 7.45
N LYS A 20 -11.58 -4.64 7.73
CA LYS A 20 -12.16 -3.75 6.72
C LYS A 20 -11.12 -3.32 5.69
N VAL A 21 -9.91 -3.01 6.13
CA VAL A 21 -8.82 -2.63 5.23
C VAL A 21 -8.45 -3.81 4.34
N ILE A 22 -8.30 -4.99 4.92
CA ILE A 22 -7.98 -6.21 4.16
C ILE A 22 -9.09 -6.52 3.15
N GLN A 23 -10.35 -6.42 3.57
CA GLN A 23 -11.48 -6.67 2.68
C GLN A 23 -11.51 -5.68 1.52
N ALA A 24 -11.29 -4.39 1.79
CA ALA A 24 -11.26 -3.36 0.75
C ALA A 24 -10.16 -3.64 -0.27
N ALA A 25 -8.98 -4.05 0.20
CA ALA A 25 -7.87 -4.38 -0.68
C ALA A 25 -8.16 -5.61 -1.54
N ARG A 26 -8.77 -6.63 -0.96
CA ARG A 26 -9.17 -7.83 -1.70
C ARG A 26 -10.20 -7.53 -2.77
N GLU A 27 -11.19 -6.70 -2.45
CA GLU A 27 -12.19 -6.26 -3.43
C GLU A 27 -11.55 -5.48 -4.57
N HIS A 28 -10.63 -4.58 -4.25
CA HIS A 28 -9.89 -3.84 -5.28
C HIS A 28 -9.10 -4.81 -6.17
N TYR A 29 -8.39 -5.76 -5.57
CA TYR A 29 -7.62 -6.75 -6.31
C TYR A 29 -8.51 -7.58 -7.25
N LYS A 30 -9.67 -8.02 -6.78
CA LYS A 30 -10.60 -8.82 -7.61
C LYS A 30 -11.06 -8.08 -8.86
N ASN A 31 -11.14 -6.76 -8.79
CA ASN A 31 -11.57 -5.91 -9.91
C ASN A 31 -10.40 -5.41 -10.77
N SER A 32 -9.18 -5.84 -10.46
CA SER A 32 -7.97 -5.48 -11.21
C SER A 32 -7.58 -6.59 -12.18
N ASP A 33 -6.53 -6.34 -12.97
CA ASP A 33 -5.95 -7.36 -13.84
C ASP A 33 -5.34 -8.52 -13.05
N GLY A 34 -5.03 -8.30 -11.78
CA GLY A 34 -4.51 -9.31 -10.88
C GLY A 34 -3.03 -9.59 -11.07
N ALA A 35 -2.52 -10.44 -10.21
CA ALA A 35 -1.16 -10.97 -10.29
C ALA A 35 -1.21 -12.43 -10.74
N TRP A 36 -0.21 -12.85 -11.49
CA TRP A 36 -0.17 -14.17 -12.10
C TRP A 36 1.13 -14.86 -11.75
N THR A 37 1.05 -16.17 -11.62
CA THR A 37 2.20 -17.03 -11.42
C THR A 37 2.15 -18.20 -12.38
N GLU A 38 3.29 -18.82 -12.63
CA GLU A 38 3.35 -19.98 -13.50
C GLU A 38 3.29 -21.26 -12.66
N GLU A 39 2.38 -22.16 -13.00
CA GLU A 39 2.26 -23.47 -12.40
C GLU A 39 2.11 -24.51 -13.52
N ASP A 40 2.99 -25.49 -13.55
CA ASP A 40 2.98 -26.57 -14.53
C ASP A 40 2.87 -26.08 -15.99
N GLY A 41 3.58 -24.99 -16.28
CA GLY A 41 3.60 -24.39 -17.63
C GLY A 41 2.39 -23.53 -17.95
N GLN A 42 1.50 -23.30 -17.01
CA GLN A 42 0.30 -22.49 -17.21
C GLN A 42 0.32 -21.26 -16.31
N MET A 43 -0.20 -20.14 -16.82
CA MET A 43 -0.35 -18.93 -16.03
C MET A 43 -1.62 -19.02 -15.20
N VAL A 44 -1.47 -18.93 -13.89
CA VAL A 44 -2.56 -19.01 -12.92
C VAL A 44 -2.65 -17.70 -12.15
N ARG A 45 -3.86 -17.16 -12.05
CA ARG A 45 -4.08 -15.94 -11.29
C ARG A 45 -3.98 -16.22 -9.79
N ILE A 46 -3.22 -15.39 -9.08
CA ILE A 46 -3.10 -15.50 -7.63
C ILE A 46 -4.42 -15.08 -7.00
N ALA A 47 -4.94 -15.89 -6.07
CA ALA A 47 -6.18 -15.59 -5.37
C ALA A 47 -6.05 -14.33 -4.50
N ALA A 48 -7.15 -13.60 -4.33
CA ALA A 48 -7.15 -12.37 -3.54
C ALA A 48 -6.68 -12.61 -2.09
N GLU A 49 -7.09 -13.72 -1.50
CA GLU A 49 -6.72 -14.10 -0.13
C GLU A 49 -5.23 -14.38 0.03
N GLU A 50 -4.59 -14.84 -1.02
CA GLU A 50 -3.16 -15.09 -1.05
C GLU A 50 -2.37 -13.80 -1.33
N PHE A 51 -2.84 -13.00 -2.29
CA PHE A 51 -2.18 -11.77 -2.68
C PHE A 51 -2.27 -10.71 -1.59
N VAL A 52 -3.44 -10.58 -0.95
CA VAL A 52 -3.68 -9.69 0.18
C VAL A 52 -3.83 -10.55 1.43
N ALA A 53 -2.70 -11.00 1.97
CA ALA A 53 -2.69 -11.93 3.10
C ALA A 53 -2.78 -11.23 4.46
N ASP A 54 -2.33 -9.98 4.56
CA ASP A 54 -2.25 -9.26 5.82
C ASP A 54 -2.51 -7.76 5.63
N THR A 55 -2.48 -7.01 6.73
CA THR A 55 -2.73 -5.57 6.71
C THR A 55 -1.68 -4.82 5.91
N ARG A 56 -0.43 -5.25 5.99
CA ARG A 56 0.68 -4.60 5.27
C ARG A 56 0.48 -4.69 3.76
N THR A 57 0.20 -5.88 3.25
CA THR A 57 -0.06 -6.06 1.83
C THR A 57 -1.33 -5.35 1.39
N ALA A 58 -2.34 -5.26 2.27
CA ALA A 58 -3.54 -4.49 2.00
C ALA A 58 -3.24 -3.00 1.79
N PHE A 59 -2.41 -2.41 2.66
CA PHE A 59 -2.01 -1.02 2.49
C PHE A 59 -1.21 -0.79 1.23
N LEU A 60 -0.32 -1.72 0.87
CA LEU A 60 0.44 -1.61 -0.37
C LEU A 60 -0.48 -1.60 -1.59
N GLU A 61 -1.44 -2.51 -1.63
CA GLU A 61 -2.41 -2.60 -2.75
C GLU A 61 -3.23 -1.32 -2.88
N LEU A 62 -3.80 -0.86 -1.77
CA LEU A 62 -4.67 0.32 -1.79
C LEU A 62 -3.89 1.61 -2.05
N THR A 63 -2.68 1.73 -1.53
CA THR A 63 -1.84 2.92 -1.74
C THR A 63 -1.41 3.01 -3.18
N GLU A 64 -0.96 1.92 -3.78
CA GLU A 64 -0.59 1.90 -5.18
C GLU A 64 -1.77 2.27 -6.08
N ALA A 65 -2.92 1.68 -5.82
CA ALA A 65 -4.13 1.97 -6.58
C ALA A 65 -4.54 3.44 -6.48
N GLY A 66 -4.53 3.98 -5.26
CA GLY A 66 -4.87 5.38 -5.03
C GLY A 66 -3.89 6.34 -5.68
N PHE A 67 -2.59 6.04 -5.60
CA PHE A 67 -1.56 6.85 -6.23
C PHE A 67 -1.74 6.89 -7.76
N ARG A 68 -1.92 5.74 -8.40
CA ARG A 68 -2.08 5.67 -9.84
C ARG A 68 -3.36 6.35 -10.32
N THR A 69 -4.41 6.30 -9.53
CA THR A 69 -5.67 6.97 -9.83
C THR A 69 -5.54 8.50 -9.69
N ALA A 70 -4.86 8.95 -8.63
CA ALA A 70 -4.73 10.38 -8.35
C ALA A 70 -3.72 11.07 -9.28
N LEU A 71 -2.67 10.36 -9.69
CA LEU A 71 -1.57 10.91 -10.48
C LEU A 71 -1.28 10.06 -11.72
N PRO A 72 -2.20 10.06 -12.69
CA PRO A 72 -2.00 9.30 -13.92
C PRO A 72 -0.78 9.84 -14.68
N GLY A 73 0.04 8.95 -15.20
CA GLY A 73 1.24 9.32 -15.92
C GLY A 73 2.48 9.53 -15.06
N VAL A 74 2.34 9.50 -13.75
CA VAL A 74 3.48 9.55 -12.83
C VAL A 74 3.82 8.14 -12.39
N GLU A 75 5.03 7.67 -12.72
CA GLU A 75 5.44 6.31 -12.39
C GLU A 75 6.09 6.24 -11.02
N PRO A 76 5.51 5.47 -10.09
CA PRO A 76 6.13 5.25 -8.79
C PRO A 76 7.34 4.32 -8.91
N GLN A 77 8.39 4.61 -8.15
CA GLN A 77 9.58 3.75 -8.11
C GLN A 77 9.39 2.57 -7.17
N ALA A 78 8.74 2.80 -6.03
CA ALA A 78 8.53 1.74 -5.04
C ALA A 78 7.42 2.12 -4.07
N PHE A 79 6.73 1.11 -3.59
CA PHE A 79 5.84 1.21 -2.45
C PHE A 79 6.37 0.31 -1.34
N ARG A 80 6.45 0.83 -0.12
CA ARG A 80 6.91 0.08 1.04
C ARG A 80 5.99 0.33 2.22
N CYS A 81 5.71 -0.71 2.97
CA CYS A 81 4.93 -0.62 4.19
C CYS A 81 5.67 -1.34 5.31
N GLY A 82 5.93 -0.64 6.39
CA GLY A 82 6.49 -1.20 7.61
C GLY A 82 5.46 -1.22 8.71
N ILE A 83 5.73 -1.99 9.74
CA ILE A 83 4.89 -2.05 10.94
C ILE A 83 5.72 -1.57 12.11
N GLU A 84 5.18 -0.62 12.86
CA GLU A 84 5.80 -0.15 14.09
C GLU A 84 4.83 -0.41 15.24
N ASN A 85 5.27 -1.26 16.18
CA ASN A 85 4.40 -1.74 17.25
C ASN A 85 4.33 -0.82 18.45
N SER A 86 5.22 0.17 18.53
CA SER A 86 5.34 1.07 19.68
C SER A 86 5.10 2.50 19.20
N ILE A 87 3.89 2.99 19.41
CA ILE A 87 3.50 4.34 18.96
C ILE A 87 3.29 5.23 20.18
N ALA A 88 4.06 6.32 20.26
CA ALA A 88 3.93 7.28 21.33
C ALA A 88 2.61 8.06 21.22
N PRO A 89 2.02 8.51 22.34
CA PRO A 89 0.77 9.27 22.30
C PRO A 89 0.79 10.49 21.42
N GLU A 90 1.87 11.26 21.41
CA GLU A 90 2.01 12.42 20.56
C GLU A 90 2.08 12.05 19.08
N TYR A 91 2.66 10.90 18.75
CA TYR A 91 2.66 10.36 17.40
C TYR A 91 1.23 10.02 16.97
N THR A 92 0.48 9.36 17.85
CA THR A 92 -0.92 9.00 17.59
C THR A 92 -1.75 10.24 17.29
N GLN A 93 -1.55 11.35 18.01
CA GLN A 93 -2.25 12.60 17.78
C GLN A 93 -1.97 13.19 16.39
N ARG A 94 -0.80 12.92 15.83
CA ARG A 94 -0.38 13.46 14.54
C ARG A 94 -0.66 12.52 13.38
N ALA A 95 -0.94 11.25 13.64
CA ALA A 95 -0.95 10.22 12.62
C ALA A 95 -1.79 10.59 11.40
N GLY A 96 -3.01 11.06 11.60
CA GLY A 96 -3.90 11.40 10.50
C GLY A 96 -3.53 12.69 9.74
N ARG A 97 -2.52 13.41 10.19
CA ARG A 97 -2.14 14.70 9.61
C ARG A 97 -0.69 14.74 9.15
N HIS A 98 0.04 13.70 9.42
CA HIS A 98 1.47 13.67 9.20
C HIS A 98 1.80 13.10 7.84
N CYS A 99 2.22 13.97 6.96
CA CYS A 99 2.70 13.58 5.64
C CYS A 99 4.02 14.31 5.39
N ARG A 100 5.08 13.57 5.10
CA ARG A 100 6.38 14.14 4.77
C ARG A 100 6.71 13.88 3.32
N VAL A 101 7.16 14.91 2.66
CA VAL A 101 7.68 14.80 1.30
C VAL A 101 9.17 15.14 1.35
N ARG A 102 10.01 14.21 0.93
CA ARG A 102 11.45 14.40 0.89
C ARG A 102 11.93 14.31 -0.55
N THR A 103 12.77 15.25 -0.92
CA THR A 103 13.47 15.18 -2.20
C THR A 103 14.74 14.37 -2.00
N VAL A 104 14.86 13.30 -2.75
CA VAL A 104 16.05 12.45 -2.74
C VAL A 104 16.75 12.69 -4.07
N GLY A 105 17.80 13.48 -4.04
CA GLY A 105 18.50 13.89 -5.25
C GLY A 105 19.86 13.24 -5.39
N PRO A 106 20.45 13.43 -6.55
CA PRO A 106 21.86 13.09 -6.72
C PRO A 106 22.73 13.97 -5.85
#